data_781fcc43828313fea74f3d730b9b3d0e
#
_entry.id   781fcc43828313fea74f3d730b9b3d0e
#
_cell.length_a   1.000
_cell.length_b   1.000
_cell.length_c   1.000
_cell.angle_alpha   90.00
_cell.angle_beta   90.00
_cell.angle_gamma   90.00
#
_symmetry.space_group_name_H-M   'P 1'
#
loop_
_entity.id
_entity.type
_entity.pdbx_description
1 polymer ?
#
loop_
_entity_poly.entity_id
_entity_poly.type
_entity_poly.pdbx_seq_one_letter_code
_entity_poly.pdbx_strand_id
1 'polypeptide(L)'
;MITRTSASGTFYIYNKKEQSIPIVFIHGVGLTYEIWQPQLNFFKDRSTLSYDILGHGKTPLNKQDISFDDFSDQLINLIDELKIDKIHLIGFSIGSLIARNFAEKFNDRLQSLTLLGSIYKRSEQQQKIVSDRFNQAKQELKLSKQALKRWFTDKYLENNPNTYEKISSILSSNNMSNFLKVYALFVNHKNDEDFEKIKTNTLVMTGENDIGSTIEMSQELNKIILNSE
;
A
#
# COMPACT_ATOMS: atom_id res chain seq x y z
N MET A 1 -1.70 19.08 -10.60
CA MET A 1 -0.89 18.12 -9.82
C MET A 1 0.59 18.38 -10.08
N ILE A 2 1.41 18.41 -9.05
CA ILE A 2 2.85 18.67 -9.15
C ILE A 2 3.57 17.39 -8.72
N THR A 3 4.48 16.89 -9.56
CA THR A 3 5.39 15.79 -9.21
C THR A 3 6.68 16.35 -8.64
N ARG A 4 7.17 15.81 -7.54
CA ARG A 4 8.42 16.24 -6.88
C ARG A 4 9.12 15.08 -6.19
N THR A 5 10.35 15.33 -5.77
CA THR A 5 11.09 14.48 -4.83
C THR A 5 11.30 15.28 -3.56
N SER A 6 11.00 14.68 -2.41
CA SER A 6 11.24 15.29 -1.10
C SER A 6 12.73 15.38 -0.76
N ALA A 7 13.09 16.11 0.28
CA ALA A 7 14.47 16.20 0.76
C ALA A 7 15.02 14.82 1.16
N SER A 8 14.17 13.90 1.63
CA SER A 8 14.52 12.51 1.97
C SER A 8 14.58 11.57 0.76
N GLY A 9 14.30 12.05 -0.46
CA GLY A 9 14.33 11.26 -1.69
C GLY A 9 13.01 10.56 -2.04
N THR A 10 11.93 10.80 -1.32
CA THR A 10 10.61 10.23 -1.66
C THR A 10 10.00 10.93 -2.87
N PHE A 11 9.74 10.17 -3.92
CA PHE A 11 9.00 10.67 -5.09
C PHE A 11 7.50 10.67 -4.81
N TYR A 12 6.83 11.79 -5.12
CA TYR A 12 5.40 11.95 -4.87
C TYR A 12 4.71 12.83 -5.91
N ILE A 13 3.39 12.72 -5.95
CA ILE A 13 2.49 13.62 -6.67
C ILE A 13 1.51 14.24 -5.68
N TYR A 14 1.42 15.57 -5.66
CA TYR A 14 0.56 16.31 -4.76
C TYR A 14 -0.35 17.27 -5.52
N ASN A 15 -1.66 17.15 -5.26
CA ASN A 15 -2.66 18.12 -5.65
C ASN A 15 -3.15 18.84 -4.40
N LYS A 16 -2.62 20.03 -4.14
CA LYS A 16 -2.99 20.84 -2.97
C LYS A 16 -4.22 21.66 -3.27
N LYS A 17 -5.22 21.62 -2.39
CA LYS A 17 -6.40 22.51 -2.36
C LYS A 17 -6.45 23.18 -1.01
N GLU A 18 -6.90 24.44 -1.00
CA GLU A 18 -7.07 25.19 0.24
C GLU A 18 -8.15 24.55 1.12
N GLN A 19 -7.97 24.59 2.42
CA GLN A 19 -8.90 24.11 3.44
C GLN A 19 -9.34 22.64 3.30
N SER A 20 -8.55 21.80 2.60
CA SER A 20 -8.83 20.39 2.40
C SER A 20 -7.80 19.52 3.09
N ILE A 21 -8.22 18.66 4.04
CA ILE A 21 -7.37 17.62 4.60
C ILE A 21 -7.02 16.65 3.46
N PRO A 22 -5.72 16.40 3.20
CA PRO A 22 -5.32 15.57 2.08
C PRO A 22 -5.70 14.09 2.24
N ILE A 23 -6.11 13.48 1.13
CA ILE A 23 -6.22 12.03 1.00
C ILE A 23 -4.87 11.51 0.54
N VAL A 24 -4.25 10.66 1.34
CA VAL A 24 -2.94 10.06 1.08
C VAL A 24 -3.11 8.61 0.68
N PHE A 25 -2.46 8.21 -0.42
CA PHE A 25 -2.57 6.87 -0.99
C PHE A 25 -1.24 6.13 -0.94
N ILE A 26 -1.23 4.93 -0.32
CA ILE A 26 -0.08 4.02 -0.28
C ILE A 26 -0.36 2.80 -1.18
N HIS A 27 0.49 2.58 -2.17
CA HIS A 27 0.33 1.48 -3.13
C HIS A 27 0.79 0.13 -2.58
N GLY A 28 0.49 -0.95 -3.32
CA GLY A 28 0.90 -2.32 -3.02
C GLY A 28 2.33 -2.64 -3.46
N VAL A 29 2.87 -3.79 -3.01
CA VAL A 29 4.20 -4.27 -3.39
C VAL A 29 4.33 -4.44 -4.92
N GLY A 30 5.45 -4.01 -5.47
CA GLY A 30 5.73 -4.06 -6.91
C GLY A 30 5.01 -2.99 -7.74
N LEU A 31 4.17 -2.16 -7.14
CA LEU A 31 3.42 -1.11 -7.80
C LEU A 31 4.07 0.27 -7.57
N THR A 32 3.46 1.32 -8.09
CA THR A 32 3.88 2.71 -7.92
C THR A 32 2.68 3.61 -7.64
N TYR A 33 2.93 4.88 -7.33
CA TYR A 33 1.89 5.90 -7.17
C TYR A 33 0.88 5.93 -8.34
N GLU A 34 1.27 5.48 -9.53
CA GLU A 34 0.47 5.53 -10.75
C GLU A 34 -0.79 4.67 -10.72
N ILE A 35 -0.84 3.64 -9.85
CA ILE A 35 -2.06 2.83 -9.72
C ILE A 35 -3.24 3.64 -9.22
N TRP A 36 -2.98 4.73 -8.52
CA TRP A 36 -3.99 5.61 -7.93
C TRP A 36 -4.51 6.69 -8.90
N GLN A 37 -4.07 6.68 -10.17
CA GLN A 37 -4.50 7.69 -11.13
C GLN A 37 -6.03 7.80 -11.28
N PRO A 38 -6.84 6.72 -11.28
CA PRO A 38 -8.30 6.82 -11.30
C PRO A 38 -8.85 7.57 -10.08
N GLN A 39 -8.35 7.26 -8.87
CA GLN A 39 -8.76 7.90 -7.63
C GLN A 39 -8.31 9.37 -7.57
N LEU A 40 -7.07 9.64 -8.01
CA LEU A 40 -6.57 11.03 -8.10
C LEU A 40 -7.42 11.88 -9.06
N ASN A 41 -7.90 11.30 -10.15
CA ASN A 41 -8.80 11.98 -11.10
C ASN A 41 -10.20 12.19 -10.50
N PHE A 42 -10.73 11.19 -9.79
CA PHE A 42 -12.01 11.28 -9.11
C PHE A 42 -12.02 12.38 -8.02
N PHE A 43 -10.95 12.44 -7.22
CA PHE A 43 -10.78 13.41 -6.14
C PHE A 43 -10.05 14.70 -6.59
N LYS A 44 -10.11 15.05 -7.88
CA LYS A 44 -9.40 16.24 -8.43
C LYS A 44 -9.70 17.55 -7.72
N ASP A 45 -10.88 17.69 -7.10
CA ASP A 45 -11.33 18.86 -6.38
C ASP A 45 -10.97 18.83 -4.87
N ARG A 46 -10.27 17.78 -4.41
CA ARG A 46 -9.73 17.65 -3.06
C ARG A 46 -8.21 17.64 -3.07
N SER A 47 -7.61 17.88 -1.90
CA SER A 47 -6.17 17.64 -1.72
C SER A 47 -5.89 16.14 -1.77
N THR A 48 -4.96 15.72 -2.65
CA THR A 48 -4.57 14.33 -2.78
C THR A 48 -3.06 14.20 -2.85
N LEU A 49 -2.50 13.22 -2.15
CA LEU A 49 -1.08 12.88 -2.15
C LEU A 49 -0.92 11.39 -2.45
N SER A 50 -0.13 11.05 -3.43
CA SER A 50 0.30 9.68 -3.68
C SER A 50 1.82 9.67 -3.87
N TYR A 51 2.50 8.64 -3.37
CA TYR A 51 3.94 8.56 -3.41
C TYR A 51 4.42 7.13 -3.68
N ASP A 52 5.66 7.01 -4.12
CA ASP A 52 6.32 5.72 -4.24
C ASP A 52 6.91 5.32 -2.88
N ILE A 53 6.53 4.15 -2.36
CA ILE A 53 7.13 3.63 -1.12
C ILE A 53 8.62 3.31 -1.33
N LEU A 54 9.39 3.22 -0.24
CA LEU A 54 10.82 2.88 -0.30
C LEU A 54 11.09 1.68 -1.20
N GLY A 55 12.06 1.82 -2.10
CA GLY A 55 12.48 0.76 -3.03
C GLY A 55 11.56 0.53 -4.23
N HIS A 56 10.54 1.37 -4.44
CA HIS A 56 9.61 1.28 -5.56
C HIS A 56 9.63 2.55 -6.41
N GLY A 57 9.29 2.40 -7.68
CA GLY A 57 9.20 3.50 -8.62
C GLY A 57 10.47 4.34 -8.65
N LYS A 58 10.35 5.64 -8.30
CA LYS A 58 11.45 6.60 -8.28
C LYS A 58 12.01 6.84 -6.87
N THR A 59 11.49 6.18 -5.84
CA THR A 59 11.97 6.31 -4.46
C THR A 59 13.05 5.27 -4.18
N PRO A 60 14.28 5.68 -3.82
CA PRO A 60 15.37 4.75 -3.55
C PRO A 60 15.15 3.98 -2.23
N LEU A 61 15.86 2.87 -2.08
CA LEU A 61 16.01 2.14 -0.83
C LEU A 61 17.50 1.94 -0.55
N ASN A 62 18.04 2.73 0.38
CA ASN A 62 19.45 2.75 0.71
C ASN A 62 19.79 1.98 2.00
N LYS A 63 18.83 1.17 2.49
CA LYS A 63 18.94 0.36 3.72
C LYS A 63 19.04 -1.13 3.39
N GLN A 64 19.81 -1.87 4.16
CA GLN A 64 19.91 -3.33 4.06
C GLN A 64 18.72 -3.99 4.79
N ASP A 65 18.58 -3.67 6.06
CA ASP A 65 17.50 -4.18 6.90
C ASP A 65 16.40 -3.14 6.95
N ILE A 66 15.20 -3.53 6.57
CA ILE A 66 14.01 -2.67 6.53
C ILE A 66 12.90 -3.25 7.39
N SER A 67 12.08 -2.36 7.94
CA SER A 67 10.92 -2.68 8.77
C SER A 67 9.72 -1.83 8.33
N PHE A 68 8.53 -2.13 8.84
CA PHE A 68 7.37 -1.26 8.62
C PHE A 68 7.55 0.14 9.20
N ASP A 69 8.38 0.29 10.23
CA ASP A 69 8.73 1.59 10.81
C ASP A 69 9.41 2.51 9.81
N ASP A 70 10.29 1.99 8.95
CA ASP A 70 10.95 2.80 7.92
C ASP A 70 9.95 3.40 6.92
N PHE A 71 8.86 2.71 6.61
CA PHE A 71 7.80 3.23 5.74
C PHE A 71 6.90 4.22 6.46
N SER A 72 6.64 4.01 7.74
CA SER A 72 5.93 5.00 8.57
C SER A 72 6.75 6.28 8.74
N ASP A 73 8.07 6.15 8.94
CA ASP A 73 9.00 7.27 9.01
C ASP A 73 9.12 7.99 7.65
N GLN A 74 9.05 7.26 6.53
CA GLN A 74 8.96 7.85 5.20
C GLN A 74 7.73 8.75 5.08
N LEU A 75 6.57 8.26 5.49
CA LEU A 75 5.31 9.00 5.37
C LEU A 75 5.26 10.20 6.30
N ILE A 76 5.65 10.04 7.58
CA ILE A 76 5.62 11.15 8.54
C ILE A 76 6.56 12.27 8.10
N ASN A 77 7.77 11.95 7.65
CA ASN A 77 8.73 12.93 7.15
C ASN A 77 8.19 13.66 5.90
N LEU A 78 7.50 12.93 4.99
CA LEU A 78 6.91 13.53 3.80
C LEU A 78 5.79 14.53 4.14
N ILE A 79 4.86 14.16 5.02
CA ILE A 79 3.76 15.06 5.39
C ILE A 79 4.24 16.24 6.23
N ASP A 80 5.30 16.08 7.04
CA ASP A 80 5.92 17.18 7.81
C ASP A 80 6.63 18.17 6.88
N GLU A 81 7.40 17.70 5.89
CA GLU A 81 8.01 18.54 4.86
C GLU A 81 6.96 19.36 4.08
N LEU A 82 5.80 18.73 3.79
CA LEU A 82 4.68 19.37 3.11
C LEU A 82 3.82 20.26 4.03
N LYS A 83 4.14 20.33 5.33
CA LYS A 83 3.39 21.06 6.37
C LYS A 83 1.92 20.64 6.43
N ILE A 84 1.70 19.32 6.37
CA ILE A 84 0.38 18.68 6.48
C ILE A 84 0.23 18.20 7.92
N ASP A 85 -0.78 18.70 8.62
CA ASP A 85 -1.06 18.33 10.02
C ASP A 85 -1.79 16.99 10.10
N LYS A 86 -2.91 16.84 9.41
CA LYS A 86 -3.74 15.62 9.39
C LYS A 86 -3.99 15.12 7.98
N ILE A 87 -4.22 13.80 7.87
CA ILE A 87 -4.49 13.12 6.60
C ILE A 87 -5.63 12.13 6.71
N HIS A 88 -6.33 11.90 5.59
CA HIS A 88 -7.08 10.67 5.35
C HIS A 88 -6.12 9.67 4.72
N LEU A 89 -5.86 8.54 5.36
CA LEU A 89 -4.86 7.57 4.90
C LEU A 89 -5.53 6.35 4.29
N ILE A 90 -5.15 6.01 3.05
CA ILE A 90 -5.63 4.83 2.33
C ILE A 90 -4.43 3.97 1.96
N GLY A 91 -4.38 2.74 2.47
CA GLY A 91 -3.33 1.78 2.15
C GLY A 91 -3.88 0.56 1.42
N PHE A 92 -3.21 0.14 0.34
CA PHE A 92 -3.56 -1.06 -0.42
C PHE A 92 -2.52 -2.17 -0.25
N SER A 93 -2.97 -3.40 0.08
CA SER A 93 -2.11 -4.58 0.22
C SER A 93 -0.98 -4.32 1.26
N ILE A 94 0.31 -4.40 0.91
CA ILE A 94 1.39 -4.01 1.83
C ILE A 94 1.24 -2.54 2.30
N GLY A 95 0.69 -1.67 1.45
CA GLY A 95 0.36 -0.31 1.84
C GLY A 95 -0.65 -0.24 2.99
N SER A 96 -1.53 -1.24 3.14
CA SER A 96 -2.44 -1.33 4.27
C SER A 96 -1.72 -1.73 5.57
N LEU A 97 -0.68 -2.57 5.49
CA LEU A 97 0.17 -2.91 6.63
C LEU A 97 1.01 -1.70 7.08
N ILE A 98 1.54 -0.95 6.10
CA ILE A 98 2.23 0.33 6.36
C ILE A 98 1.25 1.31 7.04
N ALA A 99 0.02 1.40 6.55
CA ALA A 99 -1.00 2.27 7.12
C ALA A 99 -1.40 1.87 8.56
N ARG A 100 -1.45 0.57 8.87
CA ARG A 100 -1.66 0.04 10.23
C ARG A 100 -0.51 0.43 11.15
N ASN A 101 0.74 0.19 10.74
CA ASN A 101 1.92 0.58 11.51
C ASN A 101 1.99 2.11 11.72
N PHE A 102 1.64 2.89 10.68
CA PHE A 102 1.53 4.34 10.81
C PHE A 102 0.46 4.76 11.80
N ALA A 103 -0.72 4.13 11.75
CA ALA A 103 -1.83 4.43 12.65
C ALA A 103 -1.51 4.08 14.12
N GLU A 104 -0.79 2.99 14.37
CA GLU A 104 -0.30 2.63 15.70
C GLU A 104 0.64 3.70 16.28
N LYS A 105 1.52 4.27 15.46
CA LYS A 105 2.57 5.20 15.89
C LYS A 105 2.13 6.66 15.88
N PHE A 106 1.30 7.05 14.92
CA PHE A 106 0.95 8.44 14.61
C PHE A 106 -0.57 8.63 14.46
N ASN A 107 -1.35 8.00 15.32
CA ASN A 107 -2.82 8.02 15.24
C ASN A 107 -3.42 9.44 15.28
N ASP A 108 -2.77 10.37 15.97
CA ASP A 108 -3.15 11.78 16.08
C ASP A 108 -2.99 12.56 14.73
N ARG A 109 -2.18 12.04 13.81
CA ARG A 109 -2.01 12.58 12.46
C ARG A 109 -3.09 12.10 11.48
N LEU A 110 -3.98 11.20 11.91
CA LEU A 110 -5.03 10.64 11.06
C LEU A 110 -6.38 11.33 11.33
N GLN A 111 -7.06 11.69 10.23
CA GLN A 111 -8.47 12.06 10.21
C GLN A 111 -9.35 10.82 9.98
N SER A 112 -8.92 9.92 9.12
CA SER A 112 -9.51 8.60 8.91
C SER A 112 -8.47 7.63 8.32
N LEU A 113 -8.74 6.33 8.46
CA LEU A 113 -7.93 5.25 7.94
C LEU A 113 -8.77 4.35 7.02
N THR A 114 -8.22 3.95 5.87
CA THR A 114 -8.84 2.93 5.02
C THR A 114 -7.82 1.83 4.72
N LEU A 115 -8.16 0.61 5.08
CA LEU A 115 -7.37 -0.60 4.87
C LEU A 115 -7.98 -1.39 3.70
N LEU A 116 -7.36 -1.29 2.52
CA LEU A 116 -7.84 -1.94 1.31
C LEU A 116 -7.02 -3.20 1.01
N GLY A 117 -7.67 -4.36 0.98
CA GLY A 117 -7.01 -5.64 0.75
C GLY A 117 -5.93 -5.92 1.80
N SER A 118 -6.26 -5.76 3.09
CA SER A 118 -5.34 -5.96 4.22
C SER A 118 -5.34 -7.41 4.64
N ILE A 119 -4.16 -8.02 4.70
CA ILE A 119 -4.03 -9.37 5.24
C ILE A 119 -4.11 -9.36 6.77
N TYR A 120 -4.66 -10.46 7.33
CA TYR A 120 -4.65 -10.70 8.76
C TYR A 120 -4.67 -12.20 9.06
N LYS A 121 -3.77 -12.68 9.93
CA LYS A 121 -3.71 -14.08 10.38
C LYS A 121 -3.87 -15.11 9.25
N ARG A 122 -2.91 -15.15 8.34
CA ARG A 122 -2.87 -16.18 7.29
C ARG A 122 -2.91 -17.57 7.89
N SER A 123 -3.71 -18.47 7.34
CA SER A 123 -3.62 -19.89 7.61
C SER A 123 -2.27 -20.46 7.13
N GLU A 124 -1.87 -21.63 7.61
CA GLU A 124 -0.64 -22.32 7.17
C GLU A 124 -0.60 -22.49 5.64
N GLN A 125 -1.76 -22.85 5.05
CA GLN A 125 -1.88 -22.98 3.59
C GLN A 125 -1.67 -21.65 2.86
N GLN A 126 -2.27 -20.56 3.34
CA GLN A 126 -2.10 -19.22 2.78
C GLN A 126 -0.65 -18.74 2.92
N GLN A 127 -0.04 -19.00 4.10
CA GLN A 127 1.36 -18.67 4.35
C GLN A 127 2.29 -19.47 3.41
N LYS A 128 2.03 -20.75 3.20
CA LYS A 128 2.78 -21.57 2.25
C LYS A 128 2.68 -21.01 0.82
N ILE A 129 1.47 -20.69 0.37
CA ILE A 129 1.24 -20.14 -0.98
C ILE A 129 2.03 -18.84 -1.19
N VAL A 130 2.00 -17.92 -0.24
CA VAL A 130 2.73 -16.64 -0.39
C VAL A 130 4.24 -16.84 -0.33
N SER A 131 4.72 -17.77 0.50
CA SER A 131 6.14 -18.13 0.60
C SER A 131 6.65 -18.79 -0.69
N ASP A 132 5.88 -19.70 -1.28
CA ASP A 132 6.22 -20.33 -2.56
C ASP A 132 6.33 -19.29 -3.70
N ARG A 133 5.41 -18.33 -3.75
CA ARG A 133 5.46 -17.23 -4.73
C ARG A 133 6.68 -16.32 -4.52
N PHE A 134 7.04 -16.05 -3.28
CA PHE A 134 8.23 -15.27 -2.96
C PHE A 134 9.50 -16.01 -3.41
N ASN A 135 9.61 -17.31 -3.11
CA ASN A 135 10.73 -18.14 -3.53
C ASN A 135 10.84 -18.20 -5.05
N GLN A 136 9.72 -18.33 -5.76
CA GLN A 136 9.70 -18.30 -7.22
C GLN A 136 10.21 -16.94 -7.74
N ALA A 137 9.72 -15.81 -7.21
CA ALA A 137 10.17 -14.49 -7.62
C ALA A 137 11.67 -14.29 -7.37
N LYS A 138 12.19 -14.83 -6.28
CA LYS A 138 13.62 -14.81 -5.93
C LYS A 138 14.48 -15.63 -6.90
N GLN A 139 13.99 -16.78 -7.36
CA GLN A 139 14.70 -17.63 -8.31
C GLN A 139 14.66 -17.06 -9.74
N GLU A 140 13.51 -16.59 -10.18
CA GLU A 140 13.32 -16.09 -11.54
C GLU A 140 13.81 -14.66 -11.73
N LEU A 141 14.07 -13.92 -10.65
CA LEU A 141 14.41 -12.49 -10.64
C LEU A 141 13.45 -11.64 -11.49
N LYS A 142 12.18 -12.05 -11.56
CA LYS A 142 11.11 -11.33 -12.25
C LYS A 142 9.76 -11.62 -11.63
N LEU A 143 8.83 -10.70 -11.81
CA LEU A 143 7.44 -10.89 -11.45
C LEU A 143 6.71 -11.63 -12.57
N SER A 144 6.06 -12.72 -12.21
CA SER A 144 5.30 -13.54 -13.14
C SER A 144 4.09 -12.78 -13.70
N LYS A 145 3.89 -12.84 -15.02
CA LYS A 145 2.66 -12.37 -15.66
C LYS A 145 1.39 -13.03 -15.08
N GLN A 146 1.53 -14.22 -14.47
CA GLN A 146 0.43 -14.89 -13.77
C GLN A 146 -0.05 -14.13 -12.52
N ALA A 147 0.76 -13.21 -11.95
CA ALA A 147 0.31 -12.36 -10.84
C ALA A 147 -0.90 -11.51 -11.23
N LEU A 148 -0.90 -10.96 -12.45
CA LEU A 148 -1.99 -10.12 -12.95
C LEU A 148 -3.32 -10.85 -13.08
N LYS A 149 -3.29 -12.10 -13.53
CA LYS A 149 -4.50 -12.95 -13.63
C LYS A 149 -5.13 -13.26 -12.26
N ARG A 150 -4.37 -13.10 -11.17
CA ARG A 150 -4.90 -13.27 -9.81
C ARG A 150 -5.46 -11.98 -9.23
N TRP A 151 -5.02 -10.82 -9.75
CA TRP A 151 -5.41 -9.51 -9.22
C TRP A 151 -6.68 -8.95 -9.86
N PHE A 152 -7.00 -9.43 -11.07
CA PHE A 152 -8.14 -8.94 -11.84
C PHE A 152 -9.00 -10.10 -12.30
N THR A 153 -10.32 -9.91 -12.29
CA THR A 153 -11.25 -10.85 -12.92
C THR A 153 -11.13 -10.76 -14.44
N ASP A 154 -11.41 -11.86 -15.15
CA ASP A 154 -11.39 -11.89 -16.62
C ASP A 154 -12.32 -10.81 -17.19
N LYS A 155 -13.52 -10.67 -16.65
CA LYS A 155 -14.49 -9.63 -17.03
C LYS A 155 -13.92 -8.21 -16.90
N TYR A 156 -13.13 -7.95 -15.84
CA TYR A 156 -12.50 -6.63 -15.67
C TYR A 156 -11.45 -6.39 -16.76
N LEU A 157 -10.61 -7.37 -17.04
CA LEU A 157 -9.54 -7.26 -18.06
C LEU A 157 -10.11 -7.11 -19.47
N GLU A 158 -11.21 -7.81 -19.80
CA GLU A 158 -11.93 -7.65 -21.05
C GLU A 158 -12.45 -6.23 -21.26
N ASN A 159 -13.00 -5.62 -20.21
CA ASN A 159 -13.50 -4.23 -20.27
C ASN A 159 -12.41 -3.15 -20.14
N ASN A 160 -11.20 -3.53 -19.73
CA ASN A 160 -10.07 -2.64 -19.49
C ASN A 160 -8.76 -3.20 -20.08
N PRO A 161 -8.67 -3.36 -21.41
CA PRO A 161 -7.57 -4.08 -22.06
C PRO A 161 -6.19 -3.47 -21.77
N ASN A 162 -6.11 -2.14 -21.61
CA ASN A 162 -4.85 -1.44 -21.34
C ASN A 162 -4.35 -1.66 -19.89
N THR A 163 -5.17 -2.17 -18.98
CA THR A 163 -4.78 -2.40 -17.57
C THR A 163 -3.65 -3.42 -17.48
N TYR A 164 -3.75 -4.51 -18.24
CA TYR A 164 -2.74 -5.55 -18.24
C TYR A 164 -1.35 -5.02 -18.64
N GLU A 165 -1.28 -4.26 -19.73
CA GLU A 165 -0.02 -3.68 -20.22
C GLU A 165 0.55 -2.66 -19.23
N LYS A 166 -0.29 -1.77 -18.73
CA LYS A 166 0.11 -0.75 -17.75
C LYS A 166 0.70 -1.37 -16.49
N ILE A 167 0.00 -2.31 -15.86
CA ILE A 167 0.48 -2.95 -14.64
C ILE A 167 1.71 -3.84 -14.91
N SER A 168 1.74 -4.55 -16.05
CA SER A 168 2.92 -5.32 -16.46
C SER A 168 4.16 -4.45 -16.61
N SER A 169 4.02 -3.26 -17.20
CA SER A 169 5.10 -2.28 -17.34
C SER A 169 5.61 -1.81 -15.97
N ILE A 170 4.72 -1.45 -15.06
CA ILE A 170 5.08 -1.06 -13.68
C ILE A 170 5.84 -2.20 -12.99
N LEU A 171 5.30 -3.42 -13.03
CA LEU A 171 5.94 -4.58 -12.40
C LEU A 171 7.34 -4.87 -12.98
N SER A 172 7.50 -4.73 -14.30
CA SER A 172 8.77 -4.99 -14.98
C SER A 172 9.83 -3.90 -14.74
N SER A 173 9.44 -2.71 -14.32
CA SER A 173 10.35 -1.60 -14.01
C SER A 173 10.96 -1.65 -12.61
N ASN A 174 10.54 -2.59 -11.75
CA ASN A 174 11.05 -2.70 -10.40
C ASN A 174 12.54 -3.09 -10.38
N ASN A 175 13.31 -2.46 -9.48
CA ASN A 175 14.58 -3.00 -9.05
C ASN A 175 14.32 -4.27 -8.23
N MET A 176 14.69 -5.45 -8.77
CA MET A 176 14.35 -6.73 -8.15
C MET A 176 14.94 -6.92 -6.77
N SER A 177 16.15 -6.41 -6.50
CA SER A 177 16.76 -6.49 -5.17
C SER A 177 15.92 -5.75 -4.12
N ASN A 178 15.51 -4.52 -4.43
CA ASN A 178 14.67 -3.71 -3.55
C ASN A 178 13.27 -4.31 -3.41
N PHE A 179 12.67 -4.73 -4.53
CA PHE A 179 11.37 -5.40 -4.53
C PHE A 179 11.36 -6.63 -3.61
N LEU A 180 12.37 -7.50 -3.69
CA LEU A 180 12.44 -8.70 -2.88
C LEU A 180 12.59 -8.39 -1.38
N LYS A 181 13.33 -7.34 -1.00
CA LYS A 181 13.42 -6.90 0.40
C LYS A 181 12.03 -6.50 0.93
N VAL A 182 11.31 -5.67 0.18
CA VAL A 182 9.97 -5.20 0.58
C VAL A 182 8.95 -6.35 0.55
N TYR A 183 9.04 -7.24 -0.45
CA TYR A 183 8.17 -8.41 -0.52
C TYR A 183 8.41 -9.38 0.65
N ALA A 184 9.66 -9.51 1.11
CA ALA A 184 9.98 -10.31 2.30
C ALA A 184 9.27 -9.81 3.56
N LEU A 185 9.15 -8.49 3.76
CA LEU A 185 8.36 -7.92 4.87
C LEU A 185 6.89 -8.35 4.79
N PHE A 186 6.29 -8.27 3.60
CA PHE A 186 4.89 -8.68 3.41
C PHE A 186 4.69 -10.18 3.68
N VAL A 187 5.62 -11.02 3.22
CA VAL A 187 5.55 -12.49 3.41
C VAL A 187 5.69 -12.86 4.88
N ASN A 188 6.61 -12.21 5.60
CA ASN A 188 6.96 -12.53 6.98
C ASN A 188 6.20 -11.70 8.02
N HIS A 189 5.18 -10.95 7.60
CA HIS A 189 4.39 -10.12 8.50
C HIS A 189 3.68 -10.95 9.57
N LYS A 190 3.83 -10.56 10.85
CA LYS A 190 3.40 -11.34 12.03
C LYS A 190 2.09 -10.89 12.65
N ASN A 191 1.50 -9.79 12.16
CA ASN A 191 0.32 -9.13 12.76
C ASN A 191 0.55 -8.79 14.26
N ASP A 192 1.68 -8.19 14.53
CA ASP A 192 2.16 -7.84 15.87
C ASP A 192 1.87 -6.36 16.23
N GLU A 193 1.07 -5.68 15.42
CA GLU A 193 0.63 -4.31 15.73
C GLU A 193 -0.28 -4.28 16.95
N ASP A 194 -0.13 -3.21 17.72
CA ASP A 194 -1.03 -2.89 18.84
C ASP A 194 -2.30 -2.18 18.33
N PHE A 195 -3.31 -2.97 17.99
CA PHE A 195 -4.57 -2.45 17.44
C PHE A 195 -5.34 -1.55 18.42
N GLU A 196 -5.08 -1.63 19.73
CA GLU A 196 -5.70 -0.75 20.72
C GLU A 196 -5.25 0.71 20.57
N LYS A 197 -4.11 0.94 19.94
CA LYS A 197 -3.63 2.28 19.60
C LYS A 197 -4.29 2.88 18.37
N ILE A 198 -4.93 2.07 17.52
CA ILE A 198 -5.66 2.54 16.34
C ILE A 198 -7.05 3.00 16.76
N LYS A 199 -7.18 4.29 17.07
CA LYS A 199 -8.43 4.91 17.55
C LYS A 199 -9.19 5.68 16.48
N THR A 200 -8.54 5.92 15.35
CA THR A 200 -9.11 6.64 14.21
C THR A 200 -10.21 5.82 13.56
N ASN A 201 -11.29 6.49 13.11
CA ASN A 201 -12.34 5.84 12.31
C ASN A 201 -11.72 5.12 11.13
N THR A 202 -11.93 3.81 11.05
CA THR A 202 -11.27 2.92 10.10
C THR A 202 -12.27 2.20 9.22
N LEU A 203 -12.10 2.29 7.91
CA LEU A 203 -12.83 1.47 6.95
C LEU A 203 -11.95 0.30 6.50
N VAL A 204 -12.45 -0.94 6.65
CA VAL A 204 -11.77 -2.15 6.20
C VAL A 204 -12.47 -2.71 4.98
N MET A 205 -11.78 -2.78 3.85
CA MET A 205 -12.36 -3.18 2.57
C MET A 205 -11.56 -4.27 1.88
N THR A 206 -12.25 -5.19 1.22
CA THR A 206 -11.65 -6.14 0.28
C THR A 206 -12.61 -6.48 -0.85
N GLY A 207 -12.09 -7.04 -1.96
CA GLY A 207 -12.93 -7.60 -3.02
C GLY A 207 -13.47 -8.97 -2.62
N GLU A 208 -14.72 -9.27 -3.01
CA GLU A 208 -15.35 -10.58 -2.72
C GLU A 208 -14.59 -11.77 -3.31
N ASN A 209 -13.82 -11.52 -4.39
CA ASN A 209 -13.03 -12.55 -5.08
C ASN A 209 -11.54 -12.49 -4.70
N ASP A 210 -11.15 -11.68 -3.71
CA ASP A 210 -9.75 -11.60 -3.26
C ASP A 210 -9.38 -12.82 -2.43
N ILE A 211 -8.54 -13.68 -3.01
CA ILE A 211 -8.06 -14.92 -2.36
C ILE A 211 -6.83 -14.67 -1.47
N GLY A 212 -6.22 -13.51 -1.56
CA GLY A 212 -5.01 -13.13 -0.80
C GLY A 212 -5.33 -12.39 0.49
N SER A 213 -6.32 -11.48 0.41
CA SER A 213 -6.83 -10.69 1.53
C SER A 213 -8.32 -10.90 1.61
N THR A 214 -8.74 -12.00 2.23
CA THR A 214 -10.12 -12.51 2.16
C THR A 214 -11.13 -11.66 2.93
N ILE A 215 -12.42 -11.89 2.68
CA ILE A 215 -13.51 -11.27 3.42
C ILE A 215 -13.36 -11.55 4.93
N GLU A 216 -13.02 -12.79 5.28
CA GLU A 216 -12.84 -13.20 6.68
C GLU A 216 -11.71 -12.41 7.37
N MET A 217 -10.59 -12.17 6.68
CA MET A 217 -9.52 -11.34 7.20
C MET A 217 -9.98 -9.91 7.48
N SER A 218 -10.78 -9.33 6.58
CA SER A 218 -11.37 -7.99 6.78
C SER A 218 -12.34 -7.97 7.95
N GLN A 219 -13.18 -8.99 8.09
CA GLN A 219 -14.11 -9.14 9.22
C GLN A 219 -13.37 -9.29 10.56
N GLU A 220 -12.26 -10.05 10.60
CA GLU A 220 -11.45 -10.19 11.81
C GLU A 220 -10.75 -8.86 12.18
N LEU A 221 -10.24 -8.11 11.20
CA LEU A 221 -9.70 -6.76 11.44
C LEU A 221 -10.77 -5.82 11.99
N ASN A 222 -11.98 -5.87 11.43
CA ASN A 222 -13.11 -5.07 11.91
C ASN A 222 -13.52 -5.39 13.36
N LYS A 223 -13.30 -6.61 13.83
CA LYS A 223 -13.61 -6.98 15.22
C LYS A 223 -12.59 -6.43 16.21
N ILE A 224 -11.33 -6.24 15.81
CA ILE A 224 -10.24 -5.87 16.71
C ILE A 224 -9.89 -4.38 16.69
N ILE A 225 -10.21 -3.67 15.60
CA ILE A 225 -10.04 -2.22 15.52
C ILE A 225 -11.29 -1.54 16.06
N LEU A 226 -11.15 -0.79 17.15
CA LEU A 226 -12.27 -0.30 17.97
C LEU A 226 -13.32 0.51 17.19
N ASN A 227 -12.90 1.40 16.29
CA ASN A 227 -13.78 2.30 15.53
C ASN A 227 -13.74 1.94 14.04
N SER A 228 -14.10 0.68 13.69
CA SER A 228 -14.03 0.20 12.31
C SER A 228 -15.37 -0.28 11.76
N GLU A 229 -15.52 -0.27 10.45
CA GLU A 229 -16.62 -0.82 9.67
C GLU A 229 -16.11 -1.55 8.43
#